data_40fa1aba5c655623496b4c9bc4943222
#
_entry.id   40fa1aba5c655623496b4c9bc4943222
#
_cell.length_a   1.000
_cell.length_b   1.000
_cell.length_c   1.000
_cell.angle_alpha   90.00
_cell.angle_beta   90.00
_cell.angle_gamma   90.00
#
_symmetry.space_group_name_H-M   'P 1'
#
loop_
_entity.id
_entity.type
_entity.pdbx_description
1 polymer ?
#
loop_
_entity_poly.entity_id
_entity_poly.type
_entity_poly.pdbx_seq_one_letter_code
_entity_poly.pdbx_strand_id
1 'polypeptide(L)'
;MTGDLRRQLILSAAKRCFARHGFAGTTTKSVAAAAAISEALLFKHFPSKSALYAEILSEACEADPALFRLLSLQPSTATLVALIRGMVEHFLHVWDAPDREEDQRLRLMITSHLDDGEFARLLYEKIGKLIGPVFTASLERAVAAGDAARIGSEPLNLFWFAHHTVLMAALARLPSVPCLSYANAVDLERQVCEFILRGIGLNETAVAAHLDIELSTTPGPSVTAEGA
;
A
#
# COMPACT_ATOMS: atom_id res chain seq x y z
N MET A 1 -12.89 27.75 14.81
CA MET A 1 -12.42 26.68 13.92
C MET A 1 -12.06 25.49 14.79
N THR A 2 -12.68 24.33 14.57
CA THR A 2 -12.45 23.09 15.34
C THR A 2 -11.03 22.53 15.08
N GLY A 3 -10.53 21.67 15.98
CA GLY A 3 -9.23 21.01 15.83
C GLY A 3 -9.13 20.21 14.53
N ASP A 4 -10.21 19.48 14.19
CA ASP A 4 -10.27 18.64 12.99
C ASP A 4 -10.25 19.47 11.70
N LEU A 5 -10.98 20.56 11.64
CA LEU A 5 -10.95 21.44 10.47
C LEU A 5 -9.55 22.03 10.26
N ARG A 6 -8.87 22.37 11.35
CA ARG A 6 -7.50 22.87 11.28
C ARG A 6 -6.52 21.80 10.82
N ARG A 7 -6.68 20.56 11.31
CA ARG A 7 -5.87 19.41 10.86
C ARG A 7 -6.01 19.21 9.35
N GLN A 8 -7.23 19.25 8.82
CA GLN A 8 -7.50 19.11 7.38
C GLN A 8 -6.91 20.26 6.56
N LEU A 9 -6.92 21.49 7.05
CA LEU A 9 -6.25 22.62 6.39
C LEU A 9 -4.74 22.42 6.29
N ILE A 10 -4.13 21.92 7.38
CA ILE A 10 -2.69 21.61 7.37
C ILE A 10 -2.38 20.51 6.36
N LEU A 11 -3.14 19.40 6.33
CA LEU A 11 -2.96 18.31 5.37
C LEU A 11 -3.11 18.78 3.93
N SER A 12 -4.15 19.59 3.63
CA SER A 12 -4.33 20.16 2.29
C SER A 12 -3.17 21.06 1.85
N ALA A 13 -2.64 21.88 2.77
CA ALA A 13 -1.47 22.71 2.49
C ALA A 13 -0.21 21.85 2.28
N ALA A 14 -0.02 20.83 3.11
CA ALA A 14 1.10 19.91 3.01
C ALA A 14 1.09 19.10 1.71
N LYS A 15 -0.05 18.56 1.29
CA LYS A 15 -0.21 17.87 -0.01
C LYS A 15 0.29 18.75 -1.14
N ARG A 16 -0.10 20.04 -1.20
CA ARG A 16 0.36 20.98 -2.22
C ARG A 16 1.86 21.24 -2.16
N CYS A 17 2.43 21.36 -0.96
CA CYS A 17 3.86 21.59 -0.77
C CYS A 17 4.68 20.36 -1.20
N PHE A 18 4.28 19.17 -0.78
CA PHE A 18 4.96 17.93 -1.13
C PHE A 18 4.85 17.61 -2.63
N ALA A 19 3.67 17.81 -3.24
CA ALA A 19 3.50 17.62 -4.68
C ALA A 19 4.40 18.56 -5.50
N ARG A 20 4.62 19.80 -5.01
CA ARG A 20 5.42 20.80 -5.73
C ARG A 20 6.92 20.65 -5.52
N HIS A 21 7.36 20.28 -4.32
CA HIS A 21 8.76 20.36 -3.91
C HIS A 21 9.36 19.01 -3.50
N GLY A 22 8.56 17.94 -3.50
CA GLY A 22 8.93 16.63 -2.97
C GLY A 22 9.10 16.66 -1.45
N PHE A 23 9.42 15.48 -0.86
CA PHE A 23 9.65 15.39 0.57
C PHE A 23 10.89 16.22 1.00
N ALA A 24 12.03 16.04 0.32
CA ALA A 24 13.27 16.72 0.69
C ALA A 24 13.17 18.26 0.58
N GLY A 25 12.51 18.77 -0.45
CA GLY A 25 12.35 20.21 -0.71
C GLY A 25 11.27 20.90 0.13
N THR A 26 10.41 20.13 0.84
CA THR A 26 9.35 20.67 1.69
C THR A 26 9.86 20.81 3.12
N THR A 27 9.61 21.97 3.76
CA THR A 27 9.89 22.21 5.17
C THR A 27 8.62 22.41 5.97
N THR A 28 8.63 22.13 7.28
CA THR A 28 7.49 22.40 8.17
C THR A 28 7.13 23.89 8.17
N LYS A 29 8.12 24.76 8.05
CA LYS A 29 7.95 26.22 7.92
C LYS A 29 7.17 26.57 6.64
N SER A 30 7.50 25.96 5.49
CA SER A 30 6.80 26.22 4.24
C SER A 30 5.36 25.72 4.28
N VAL A 31 5.10 24.58 4.92
CA VAL A 31 3.75 24.06 5.12
C VAL A 31 2.92 24.96 6.06
N ALA A 32 3.51 25.39 7.18
CA ALA A 32 2.86 26.31 8.12
C ALA A 32 2.47 27.64 7.45
N ALA A 33 3.38 28.19 6.65
CA ALA A 33 3.10 29.41 5.86
C ALA A 33 1.96 29.18 4.85
N ALA A 34 1.96 28.05 4.14
CA ALA A 34 0.90 27.69 3.17
C ALA A 34 -0.46 27.44 3.83
N ALA A 35 -0.47 26.99 5.07
CA ALA A 35 -1.67 26.78 5.89
C ALA A 35 -2.12 28.06 6.66
N ALA A 36 -1.37 29.15 6.53
CA ALA A 36 -1.59 30.41 7.26
C ALA A 36 -1.64 30.23 8.80
N ILE A 37 -0.72 29.40 9.35
CA ILE A 37 -0.58 29.13 10.79
C ILE A 37 0.89 29.29 11.23
N SER A 38 1.10 29.31 12.54
CA SER A 38 2.46 29.21 13.08
C SER A 38 3.00 27.78 13.01
N GLU A 39 4.32 27.64 12.86
CA GLU A 39 4.99 26.34 12.90
C GLU A 39 4.78 25.63 14.25
N ALA A 40 4.74 26.37 15.36
CA ALA A 40 4.40 25.82 16.66
C ALA A 40 2.98 25.20 16.72
N LEU A 41 2.02 25.78 15.99
CA LEU A 41 0.70 25.22 15.88
C LEU A 41 0.67 23.97 14.98
N LEU A 42 1.46 23.96 13.91
CA LEU A 42 1.64 22.78 13.06
C LEU A 42 2.15 21.60 13.90
N PHE A 43 3.19 21.80 14.71
CA PHE A 43 3.77 20.76 15.57
C PHE A 43 2.81 20.21 16.64
N LYS A 44 1.79 20.97 17.06
CA LYS A 44 0.72 20.45 17.92
C LYS A 44 -0.16 19.40 17.24
N HIS A 45 -0.27 19.45 15.92
CA HIS A 45 -1.07 18.50 15.13
C HIS A 45 -0.22 17.37 14.54
N PHE A 46 1.01 17.68 14.13
CA PHE A 46 1.94 16.75 13.49
C PHE A 46 3.34 16.98 14.07
N PRO A 47 3.86 16.03 14.87
CA PRO A 47 5.10 16.21 15.62
C PRO A 47 6.34 16.33 14.73
N SER A 48 6.27 15.85 13.48
CA SER A 48 7.37 15.90 12.53
C SER A 48 6.86 16.02 11.08
N LYS A 49 7.76 16.35 10.17
CA LYS A 49 7.51 16.30 8.72
C LYS A 49 7.18 14.89 8.26
N SER A 50 7.86 13.89 8.82
CA SER A 50 7.62 12.47 8.53
C SER A 50 6.21 12.05 8.96
N ALA A 51 5.75 12.47 10.15
CA ALA A 51 4.40 12.20 10.62
C ALA A 51 3.33 12.82 9.71
N LEU A 52 3.56 14.05 9.26
CA LEU A 52 2.66 14.74 8.33
C LEU A 52 2.58 14.03 6.98
N TYR A 53 3.70 13.58 6.45
CA TYR A 53 3.76 12.87 5.17
C TYR A 53 3.16 11.46 5.27
N ALA A 54 3.45 10.73 6.34
CA ALA A 54 2.84 9.42 6.60
C ALA A 54 1.31 9.50 6.69
N GLU A 55 0.77 10.58 7.27
CA GLU A 55 -0.67 10.82 7.31
C GLU A 55 -1.27 11.01 5.92
N ILE A 56 -0.60 11.82 5.07
CA ILE A 56 -1.04 12.04 3.68
C ILE A 56 -1.08 10.73 2.90
N LEU A 57 -0.08 9.87 3.07
CA LEU A 57 -0.05 8.57 2.40
C LEU A 57 -1.14 7.62 2.93
N SER A 58 -1.39 7.64 4.24
CA SER A 58 -2.49 6.86 4.83
C SER A 58 -3.84 7.27 4.25
N GLU A 59 -4.11 8.59 4.18
CA GLU A 59 -5.34 9.09 3.56
C GLU A 59 -5.46 8.68 2.08
N ALA A 60 -4.35 8.66 1.35
CA ALA A 60 -4.35 8.21 -0.05
C ALA A 60 -4.69 6.72 -0.16
N CYS A 61 -4.13 5.87 0.72
CA CYS A 61 -4.47 4.44 0.77
C CYS A 61 -5.95 4.22 1.16
N GLU A 62 -6.44 4.96 2.15
CA GLU A 62 -7.85 4.87 2.59
C GLU A 62 -8.83 5.33 1.51
N ALA A 63 -8.40 6.26 0.64
CA ALA A 63 -9.20 6.77 -0.47
C ALA A 63 -9.08 5.94 -1.75
N ASP A 64 -8.20 4.93 -1.80
CA ASP A 64 -8.02 4.06 -2.97
C ASP A 64 -9.24 3.14 -3.15
N PRO A 65 -10.02 3.30 -4.24
CA PRO A 65 -11.22 2.48 -4.45
C PRO A 65 -10.92 0.99 -4.65
N ALA A 66 -9.74 0.63 -5.19
CA ALA A 66 -9.34 -0.76 -5.38
C ALA A 66 -9.01 -1.40 -4.04
N LEU A 67 -8.21 -0.73 -3.22
CA LEU A 67 -7.92 -1.19 -1.87
C LEU A 67 -9.19 -1.25 -1.01
N PHE A 68 -10.04 -0.22 -1.05
CA PHE A 68 -11.31 -0.21 -0.30
C PHE A 68 -12.21 -1.40 -0.67
N ARG A 69 -12.32 -1.74 -1.95
CA ARG A 69 -13.07 -2.93 -2.39
C ARG A 69 -12.49 -4.21 -1.80
N LEU A 70 -11.16 -4.40 -1.84
CA LEU A 70 -10.49 -5.56 -1.26
C LEU A 70 -10.74 -5.68 0.24
N LEU A 71 -10.62 -4.56 0.98
CA LEU A 71 -10.84 -4.52 2.42
C LEU A 71 -12.31 -4.74 2.83
N SER A 72 -13.25 -4.52 1.91
CA SER A 72 -14.69 -4.73 2.12
C SER A 72 -15.12 -6.18 1.86
N LEU A 73 -14.25 -7.03 1.32
CA LEU A 73 -14.55 -8.43 1.07
C LEU A 73 -14.69 -9.22 2.39
N GLN A 74 -15.55 -10.22 2.38
CA GLN A 74 -15.65 -11.16 3.51
C GLN A 74 -14.37 -11.99 3.60
N PRO A 75 -13.81 -12.18 4.81
CA PRO A 75 -12.61 -12.98 5.00
C PRO A 75 -12.76 -14.41 4.47
N SER A 76 -11.85 -14.81 3.58
CA SER A 76 -11.84 -16.12 2.91
C SER A 76 -10.48 -16.39 2.28
N THR A 77 -10.23 -17.62 1.81
CA THR A 77 -9.05 -17.96 0.99
C THR A 77 -8.97 -17.09 -0.27
N ALA A 78 -10.09 -16.87 -0.94
CA ALA A 78 -10.16 -16.01 -2.12
C ALA A 78 -9.79 -14.57 -1.80
N THR A 79 -10.27 -14.03 -0.68
CA THR A 79 -9.92 -12.68 -0.22
C THR A 79 -8.44 -12.56 0.12
N LEU A 80 -7.85 -13.58 0.76
CA LEU A 80 -6.42 -13.63 1.04
C LEU A 80 -5.59 -13.57 -0.25
N VAL A 81 -5.95 -14.38 -1.24
CA VAL A 81 -5.31 -14.39 -2.56
C VAL A 81 -5.46 -13.03 -3.25
N ALA A 82 -6.65 -12.43 -3.22
CA ALA A 82 -6.92 -11.13 -3.81
C ALA A 82 -6.08 -10.00 -3.17
N LEU A 83 -5.90 -10.03 -1.85
CA LEU A 83 -5.04 -9.08 -1.13
C LEU A 83 -3.56 -9.20 -1.57
N ILE A 84 -3.06 -10.43 -1.69
CA ILE A 84 -1.67 -10.66 -2.14
C ILE A 84 -1.51 -10.22 -3.60
N ARG A 85 -2.44 -10.59 -4.50
CA ARG A 85 -2.41 -10.15 -5.89
C ARG A 85 -2.41 -8.63 -6.00
N GLY A 86 -3.37 -7.96 -5.36
CA GLY A 86 -3.44 -6.50 -5.40
C GLY A 86 -2.17 -5.82 -4.88
N MET A 87 -1.52 -6.40 -3.86
CA MET A 87 -0.23 -5.92 -3.39
C MET A 87 0.88 -6.13 -4.43
N VAL A 88 0.95 -7.30 -5.06
CA VAL A 88 1.96 -7.60 -6.09
C VAL A 88 1.77 -6.70 -7.31
N GLU A 89 0.54 -6.59 -7.82
CA GLU A 89 0.17 -5.68 -8.91
C GLU A 89 0.59 -4.25 -8.59
N HIS A 90 0.19 -3.73 -7.42
CA HIS A 90 0.52 -2.37 -7.00
C HIS A 90 2.04 -2.11 -7.06
N PHE A 91 2.85 -2.96 -6.44
CA PHE A 91 4.30 -2.75 -6.36
C PHE A 91 5.04 -3.00 -7.69
N LEU A 92 4.62 -3.98 -8.49
CA LEU A 92 5.31 -4.28 -9.74
C LEU A 92 4.96 -3.30 -10.87
N HIS A 93 3.74 -2.71 -10.84
CA HIS A 93 3.30 -1.73 -11.84
C HIS A 93 3.52 -0.27 -11.45
N VAL A 94 4.00 -0.01 -10.25
CA VAL A 94 4.38 1.35 -9.80
C VAL A 94 5.28 2.09 -10.81
N TRP A 95 6.12 1.35 -11.54
CA TRP A 95 7.08 1.91 -12.51
C TRP A 95 6.52 2.11 -13.90
N ASP A 96 5.37 1.53 -14.20
CA ASP A 96 4.73 1.63 -15.51
C ASP A 96 3.93 2.95 -15.64
N ALA A 97 3.64 3.59 -14.52
CA ALA A 97 3.03 4.91 -14.46
C ALA A 97 4.11 6.01 -14.38
N PRO A 98 3.96 7.14 -15.10
CA PRO A 98 4.93 8.25 -15.07
C PRO A 98 4.85 9.05 -13.76
N ASP A 99 4.34 8.48 -12.68
CA ASP A 99 4.14 9.16 -11.42
C ASP A 99 5.44 9.21 -10.61
N ARG A 100 6.06 10.39 -10.64
CA ARG A 100 7.27 10.67 -9.85
C ARG A 100 7.03 10.59 -8.33
N GLU A 101 5.79 10.62 -7.89
CA GLU A 101 5.47 10.57 -6.45
C GLU A 101 5.73 9.18 -5.86
N GLU A 102 5.41 8.11 -6.61
CA GLU A 102 5.68 6.74 -6.17
C GLU A 102 7.18 6.44 -6.06
N ASP A 103 7.97 6.84 -7.04
CA ASP A 103 9.43 6.73 -7.00
C ASP A 103 10.00 7.45 -5.76
N GLN A 104 9.54 8.68 -5.52
CA GLN A 104 9.96 9.45 -4.35
C GLN A 104 9.54 8.78 -3.03
N ARG A 105 8.36 8.17 -2.98
CA ARG A 105 7.83 7.47 -1.81
C ARG A 105 8.66 6.25 -1.47
N LEU A 106 9.00 5.43 -2.45
CA LEU A 106 9.87 4.26 -2.27
C LEU A 106 11.28 4.65 -1.83
N ARG A 107 11.86 5.69 -2.45
CA ARG A 107 13.15 6.23 -2.03
C ARG A 107 13.12 6.72 -0.59
N LEU A 108 12.07 7.44 -0.20
CA LEU A 108 11.89 7.91 1.17
C LEU A 108 11.76 6.74 2.15
N MET A 109 11.03 5.69 1.77
CA MET A 109 10.92 4.48 2.59
C MET A 109 12.29 3.87 2.88
N ILE A 110 13.12 3.68 1.85
CA ILE A 110 14.46 3.12 2.00
C ILE A 110 15.37 4.05 2.80
N THR A 111 15.35 5.36 2.49
CA THR A 111 16.13 6.33 3.24
C THR A 111 15.77 6.32 4.72
N SER A 112 14.46 6.26 5.03
CA SER A 112 14.00 6.17 6.41
C SER A 112 14.52 4.92 7.13
N HIS A 113 14.57 3.76 6.46
CA HIS A 113 15.13 2.54 7.06
C HIS A 113 16.63 2.66 7.37
N LEU A 114 17.35 3.45 6.58
CA LEU A 114 18.79 3.67 6.75
C LEU A 114 19.11 4.77 7.79
N ASP A 115 18.15 5.68 8.02
CA ASP A 115 18.29 6.81 8.95
C ASP A 115 17.66 6.50 10.32
N ASP A 116 16.56 7.18 10.65
CA ASP A 116 15.89 7.11 11.95
C ASP A 116 14.68 6.15 12.00
N GLY A 117 14.25 5.66 10.87
CA GLY A 117 13.10 4.76 10.73
C GLY A 117 11.74 5.42 11.00
N GLU A 118 11.66 6.72 11.32
CA GLU A 118 10.44 7.37 11.76
C GLU A 118 9.32 7.27 10.71
N PHE A 119 9.60 7.64 9.47
CA PHE A 119 8.62 7.60 8.40
C PHE A 119 8.14 6.17 8.11
N ALA A 120 9.09 5.23 7.98
CA ALA A 120 8.78 3.81 7.71
C ALA A 120 7.90 3.23 8.83
N ARG A 121 8.26 3.45 10.10
CA ARG A 121 7.50 2.99 11.26
C ARG A 121 6.07 3.54 11.26
N LEU A 122 5.90 4.85 11.05
CA LEU A 122 4.59 5.49 11.06
C LEU A 122 3.70 4.98 9.91
N LEU A 123 4.29 4.79 8.72
CA LEU A 123 3.55 4.26 7.57
C LEU A 123 3.16 2.80 7.80
N TYR A 124 4.08 1.96 8.27
CA TYR A 124 3.79 0.55 8.56
C TYR A 124 2.74 0.38 9.66
N GLU A 125 2.77 1.20 10.71
CA GLU A 125 1.70 1.21 11.70
C GLU A 125 0.32 1.49 11.09
N LYS A 126 0.23 2.46 10.18
CA LYS A 126 -1.03 2.82 9.54
C LYS A 126 -1.51 1.73 8.58
N ILE A 127 -0.64 1.25 7.71
CA ILE A 127 -0.96 0.17 6.77
C ILE A 127 -1.34 -1.12 7.53
N GLY A 128 -0.61 -1.46 8.57
CA GLY A 128 -0.91 -2.63 9.40
C GLY A 128 -2.28 -2.55 10.09
N LYS A 129 -2.68 -1.36 10.55
CA LYS A 129 -4.02 -1.13 11.11
C LYS A 129 -5.12 -1.24 10.06
N LEU A 130 -4.85 -0.82 8.83
CA LEU A 130 -5.81 -0.83 7.74
C LEU A 130 -6.01 -2.24 7.16
N ILE A 131 -4.93 -2.94 6.80
CA ILE A 131 -4.98 -4.22 6.08
C ILE A 131 -4.95 -5.42 7.05
N GLY A 132 -4.25 -5.28 8.17
CA GLY A 132 -4.00 -6.37 9.11
C GLY A 132 -5.25 -7.15 9.52
N PRO A 133 -6.37 -6.51 9.90
CA PRO A 133 -7.57 -7.23 10.31
C PRO A 133 -8.14 -8.17 9.24
N VAL A 134 -8.29 -7.69 7.99
CA VAL A 134 -8.84 -8.51 6.92
C VAL A 134 -7.86 -9.59 6.47
N PHE A 135 -6.56 -9.30 6.44
CA PHE A 135 -5.54 -10.29 6.13
C PHE A 135 -5.54 -11.43 7.17
N THR A 136 -5.47 -11.09 8.45
CA THR A 136 -5.45 -12.08 9.54
C THR A 136 -6.70 -12.95 9.53
N ALA A 137 -7.88 -12.33 9.45
CA ALA A 137 -9.13 -13.07 9.40
C ALA A 137 -9.23 -13.99 8.16
N SER A 138 -8.73 -13.54 7.02
CA SER A 138 -8.72 -14.35 5.78
C SER A 138 -7.77 -15.53 5.87
N LEU A 139 -6.58 -15.34 6.47
CA LEU A 139 -5.63 -16.42 6.71
C LEU A 139 -6.19 -17.46 7.70
N GLU A 140 -6.85 -17.02 8.77
CA GLU A 140 -7.50 -17.93 9.72
C GLU A 140 -8.61 -18.74 9.05
N ARG A 141 -9.38 -18.13 8.15
CA ARG A 141 -10.40 -18.85 7.35
C ARG A 141 -9.77 -19.86 6.41
N ALA A 142 -8.67 -19.51 5.74
CA ALA A 142 -7.94 -20.44 4.87
C ALA A 142 -7.40 -21.65 5.66
N VAL A 143 -6.86 -21.43 6.87
CA VAL A 143 -6.41 -22.52 7.74
C VAL A 143 -7.59 -23.39 8.19
N ALA A 144 -8.71 -22.79 8.57
CA ALA A 144 -9.89 -23.53 8.99
C ALA A 144 -10.53 -24.35 7.83
N ALA A 145 -10.41 -23.88 6.59
CA ALA A 145 -10.86 -24.60 5.40
C ALA A 145 -9.90 -25.74 4.95
N GLY A 146 -8.70 -25.81 5.53
CA GLY A 146 -7.65 -26.75 5.09
C GLY A 146 -6.88 -26.28 3.85
N ASP A 147 -7.09 -25.05 3.42
CA ASP A 147 -6.44 -24.44 2.26
C ASP A 147 -5.02 -23.92 2.61
N ALA A 148 -4.75 -23.71 3.89
CA ALA A 148 -3.46 -23.26 4.37
C ALA A 148 -3.01 -23.99 5.62
N ALA A 149 -1.69 -24.18 5.76
CA ALA A 149 -1.05 -24.59 7.00
C ALA A 149 -0.79 -23.38 7.90
N ARG A 150 -0.97 -23.51 9.22
CA ARG A 150 -0.59 -22.47 10.16
C ARG A 150 0.94 -22.35 10.24
N ILE A 151 1.44 -21.13 10.02
CA ILE A 151 2.86 -20.81 10.14
C ILE A 151 3.06 -19.81 11.27
N GLY A 152 3.74 -20.25 12.33
CA GLY A 152 4.00 -19.41 13.50
C GLY A 152 2.74 -19.01 14.27
N SER A 153 2.90 -18.08 15.22
CA SER A 153 1.83 -17.58 16.10
C SER A 153 1.29 -16.21 15.70
N GLU A 154 2.04 -15.48 14.87
CA GLU A 154 1.76 -14.08 14.54
C GLU A 154 1.45 -13.91 13.04
N PRO A 155 0.17 -13.98 12.64
CA PRO A 155 -0.24 -13.88 11.24
C PRO A 155 0.25 -12.61 10.54
N LEU A 156 0.30 -11.48 11.26
CA LEU A 156 0.71 -10.20 10.69
C LEU A 156 2.18 -10.19 10.23
N ASN A 157 3.04 -11.03 10.82
CA ASN A 157 4.41 -11.20 10.34
C ASN A 157 4.44 -11.76 8.92
N LEU A 158 3.52 -12.65 8.57
CA LEU A 158 3.43 -13.21 7.22
C LEU A 158 3.02 -12.15 6.18
N PHE A 159 2.13 -11.22 6.57
CA PHE A 159 1.82 -10.05 5.76
C PHE A 159 3.07 -9.19 5.50
N TRP A 160 3.86 -8.91 6.53
CA TRP A 160 5.06 -8.11 6.37
C TRP A 160 6.15 -8.82 5.57
N PHE A 161 6.30 -10.14 5.70
CA PHE A 161 7.23 -10.92 4.86
C PHE A 161 6.80 -10.86 3.38
N ALA A 162 5.52 -11.00 3.11
CA ALA A 162 4.96 -10.82 1.76
C ALA A 162 5.25 -9.41 1.21
N HIS A 163 4.91 -8.38 1.98
CA HIS A 163 5.15 -6.98 1.63
C HIS A 163 6.63 -6.70 1.33
N HIS A 164 7.54 -7.11 2.20
CA HIS A 164 8.98 -6.87 2.01
C HIS A 164 9.54 -7.63 0.81
N THR A 165 9.04 -8.82 0.51
CA THR A 165 9.42 -9.57 -0.69
C THR A 165 9.07 -8.78 -1.95
N VAL A 166 7.85 -8.28 -2.05
CA VAL A 166 7.40 -7.51 -3.22
C VAL A 166 8.10 -6.16 -3.30
N LEU A 167 8.23 -5.47 -2.16
CA LEU A 167 8.95 -4.20 -2.06
C LEU A 167 10.39 -4.35 -2.60
N MET A 168 11.10 -5.42 -2.21
CA MET A 168 12.47 -5.65 -2.66
C MET A 168 12.54 -5.93 -4.16
N ALA A 169 11.57 -6.67 -4.72
CA ALA A 169 11.47 -6.89 -6.16
C ALA A 169 11.24 -5.56 -6.92
N ALA A 170 10.38 -4.69 -6.39
CA ALA A 170 10.14 -3.36 -6.95
C ALA A 170 11.39 -2.47 -6.87
N LEU A 171 12.11 -2.48 -5.74
CA LEU A 171 13.32 -1.67 -5.54
C LEU A 171 14.45 -2.01 -6.51
N ALA A 172 14.54 -3.26 -6.98
CA ALA A 172 15.53 -3.66 -7.98
C ALA A 172 15.38 -2.87 -9.30
N ARG A 173 14.22 -2.29 -9.56
CA ARG A 173 13.88 -1.50 -10.75
C ARG A 173 14.07 0.02 -10.59
N LEU A 174 14.37 0.51 -9.36
CA LEU A 174 14.55 1.95 -9.07
C LEU A 174 15.63 2.67 -9.91
N PRO A 175 16.84 2.10 -10.12
CA PRO A 175 17.83 2.75 -10.97
C PRO A 175 17.36 2.80 -12.43
N SER A 176 17.81 3.81 -13.18
CA SER A 176 17.56 3.91 -14.63
C SER A 176 18.05 2.70 -15.42
N VAL A 177 19.09 2.05 -14.91
CA VAL A 177 19.49 0.69 -15.29
C VAL A 177 19.21 -0.20 -14.10
N PRO A 178 18.24 -1.12 -14.19
CA PRO A 178 17.92 -2.02 -13.10
C PRO A 178 19.15 -2.78 -12.60
N CYS A 179 19.34 -2.85 -11.28
CA CYS A 179 20.44 -3.62 -10.69
C CYS A 179 20.19 -5.14 -10.78
N LEU A 180 18.97 -5.55 -10.97
CA LEU A 180 18.55 -6.92 -11.27
C LEU A 180 17.42 -6.89 -12.30
N SER A 181 17.60 -7.57 -13.41
CA SER A 181 16.54 -7.80 -14.40
C SER A 181 15.96 -9.19 -14.21
N TYR A 182 14.73 -9.26 -13.76
CA TYR A 182 14.01 -10.53 -13.71
C TYR A 182 13.70 -11.00 -15.15
N ALA A 183 13.95 -12.28 -15.41
CA ALA A 183 13.63 -12.86 -16.70
C ALA A 183 12.12 -13.01 -16.86
N ASN A 184 11.60 -12.72 -18.07
CA ASN A 184 10.19 -12.84 -18.45
C ASN A 184 9.22 -12.08 -17.52
N ALA A 185 9.07 -10.78 -17.78
CA ALA A 185 8.20 -9.90 -16.99
C ALA A 185 6.70 -10.36 -16.97
N VAL A 186 6.25 -11.08 -17.99
CA VAL A 186 4.86 -11.58 -18.10
C VAL A 186 4.54 -12.60 -17.00
N ASP A 187 5.51 -13.45 -16.67
CA ASP A 187 5.32 -14.47 -15.63
C ASP A 187 5.74 -13.99 -14.22
N LEU A 188 6.45 -12.87 -14.13
CA LEU A 188 7.02 -12.41 -12.86
C LEU A 188 5.96 -12.20 -11.79
N GLU A 189 4.87 -11.53 -12.15
CA GLU A 189 3.75 -11.26 -11.23
C GLU A 189 3.16 -12.55 -10.68
N ARG A 190 2.87 -13.50 -11.56
CA ARG A 190 2.37 -14.82 -11.18
C ARG A 190 3.35 -15.56 -10.28
N GLN A 191 4.63 -15.59 -10.65
CA GLN A 191 5.67 -16.25 -9.86
C GLN A 191 5.82 -15.64 -8.46
N VAL A 192 5.78 -14.31 -8.35
CA VAL A 192 5.83 -13.62 -7.06
C VAL A 192 4.59 -13.93 -6.23
N CYS A 193 3.39 -13.89 -6.84
CA CYS A 193 2.16 -14.29 -6.16
C CYS A 193 2.23 -15.73 -5.64
N GLU A 194 2.59 -16.70 -6.47
CA GLU A 194 2.72 -18.10 -6.06
C GLU A 194 3.74 -18.29 -4.95
N PHE A 195 4.91 -17.67 -5.07
CA PHE A 195 5.96 -17.73 -4.06
C PHE A 195 5.46 -17.23 -2.69
N ILE A 196 4.79 -16.08 -2.68
CA ILE A 196 4.26 -15.49 -1.47
C ILE A 196 3.12 -16.33 -0.88
N LEU A 197 2.16 -16.75 -1.70
CA LEU A 197 1.02 -17.54 -1.25
C LEU A 197 1.46 -18.85 -0.60
N ARG A 198 2.42 -19.55 -1.21
CA ARG A 198 3.04 -20.74 -0.60
C ARG A 198 3.82 -20.39 0.67
N GLY A 199 4.55 -19.27 0.66
CA GLY A 199 5.31 -18.77 1.81
C GLY A 199 4.45 -18.41 3.02
N ILE A 200 3.20 -17.99 2.82
CA ILE A 200 2.24 -17.75 3.90
C ILE A 200 1.41 -18.98 4.28
N GLY A 201 1.67 -20.12 3.63
CA GLY A 201 1.16 -21.42 4.03
C GLY A 201 0.06 -22.01 3.14
N LEU A 202 -0.35 -21.39 2.03
CA LEU A 202 -1.35 -21.96 1.13
C LEU A 202 -0.81 -23.23 0.47
N ASN A 203 -1.68 -24.24 0.38
CA ASN A 203 -1.36 -25.46 -0.34
C ASN A 203 -1.53 -25.27 -1.87
N GLU A 204 -1.00 -26.20 -2.64
CA GLU A 204 -0.98 -26.13 -4.11
C GLU A 204 -2.38 -26.07 -4.73
N THR A 205 -3.31 -26.83 -4.16
CA THR A 205 -4.71 -26.87 -4.64
C THR A 205 -5.39 -25.51 -4.45
N ALA A 206 -5.22 -24.88 -3.30
CA ALA A 206 -5.80 -23.57 -3.01
C ALA A 206 -5.16 -22.47 -3.90
N VAL A 207 -3.86 -22.51 -4.11
CA VAL A 207 -3.19 -21.58 -5.03
C VAL A 207 -3.74 -21.74 -6.44
N ALA A 208 -3.78 -22.96 -6.98
CA ALA A 208 -4.31 -23.20 -8.32
C ALA A 208 -5.80 -22.81 -8.46
N ALA A 209 -6.61 -23.06 -7.42
CA ALA A 209 -8.03 -22.75 -7.45
C ALA A 209 -8.34 -21.24 -7.44
N HIS A 210 -7.47 -20.41 -6.85
CA HIS A 210 -7.79 -19.01 -6.60
C HIS A 210 -6.90 -18.00 -7.35
N LEU A 211 -5.69 -18.40 -7.75
CA LEU A 211 -4.76 -17.46 -8.39
C LEU A 211 -5.20 -17.12 -9.83
N ASP A 212 -5.77 -18.07 -10.56
CA ASP A 212 -6.19 -17.89 -11.96
C ASP A 212 -7.61 -17.31 -12.10
N ILE A 213 -8.32 -17.09 -10.99
CA ILE A 213 -9.62 -16.42 -11.04
C ILE A 213 -9.37 -14.93 -11.27
N GLU A 214 -9.59 -14.49 -12.52
CA GLU A 214 -9.80 -13.06 -12.78
C GLU A 214 -11.00 -12.64 -11.92
N LEU A 215 -10.78 -11.67 -11.03
CA LEU A 215 -11.89 -10.97 -10.38
C LEU A 215 -12.68 -10.31 -11.52
N SER A 216 -13.76 -10.96 -11.94
CA SER A 216 -14.65 -10.45 -12.99
C SER A 216 -15.00 -9.01 -12.62
N THR A 217 -14.38 -8.07 -13.33
CA THR A 217 -14.86 -6.71 -13.39
C THR A 217 -16.19 -6.76 -14.12
N THR A 218 -17.27 -6.96 -13.38
CA THR A 218 -18.62 -6.82 -13.94
C THR A 218 -18.72 -5.38 -14.45
N PRO A 219 -18.80 -5.14 -15.76
CA PRO A 219 -19.11 -3.81 -16.26
C PRO A 219 -20.49 -3.46 -15.72
N GLY A 220 -20.60 -2.29 -15.08
CA GLY A 220 -21.89 -1.77 -14.67
C GLY A 220 -22.87 -1.76 -15.82
N PRO A 221 -24.22 -1.83 -15.54
CA PRO A 221 -25.22 -1.95 -16.56
C PRO A 221 -25.06 -0.79 -17.56
N SER A 222 -24.83 -1.14 -18.81
CA SER A 222 -24.87 -0.21 -19.93
C SER A 222 -26.27 0.43 -19.95
N VAL A 223 -26.32 1.72 -19.66
CA VAL A 223 -27.53 2.53 -19.91
C VAL A 223 -27.72 2.52 -21.42
N THR A 224 -28.58 1.66 -21.89
CA THR A 224 -29.13 1.75 -23.24
C THR A 224 -29.95 3.03 -23.30
N ALA A 225 -29.42 4.03 -23.99
CA ALA A 225 -30.21 5.13 -24.47
C ALA A 225 -31.13 4.58 -25.57
N GLU A 226 -32.36 4.21 -25.21
CA GLU A 226 -33.44 4.08 -26.17
C GLU A 226 -34.03 5.46 -26.43
N GLY A 227 -34.10 5.77 -27.63
CA GLY A 227 -34.50 6.82 -28.46
C GLY A 227 -35.93 7.34 -28.32
N ALA A 228 -36.11 8.51 -28.74
CA ALA A 228 -37.14 9.02 -29.66
C ALA A 228 -36.89 10.52 -29.86
#